data_324a659ea4c0d1cd395c1de5e2754ae5
#
_entry.id   324a659ea4c0d1cd395c1de5e2754ae5
#
_cell.length_a   1.000
_cell.length_b   1.000
_cell.length_c   1.000
_cell.angle_alpha   90.00
_cell.angle_beta   90.00
_cell.angle_gamma   90.00
#
_symmetry.space_group_name_H-M   'P 1'
#
loop_
_entity.id
_entity.type
_entity.pdbx_description
1 polymer ?
#
loop_
_entity_poly.entity_id
_entity_poly.type
_entity_poly.pdbx_seq_one_letter_code
_entity_poly.pdbx_strand_id
1 'polypeptide(L)'
;KHGVELGSKALTVWLSDGSCFPGQLNFRHAYERTVDSLREIYAALPSDWSLYLEYKAYEPNFYSTTVGDWGASYSMVNKLGPQAKTLVDLGHHLPNANIEQIVSILLMEGKLGGFHFNDSKYGDDDLTAGSIKPYQLFLIFSELVDGMDAKGMNHAKDLGWMIDASHNVKDPLEDLLQSVEAIQIA
;
A
#
# COMPACT_ATOMS: atom_id res chain seq x y z
N LYS A 1 -1.14 -21.63 0.30
CA LYS A 1 -1.68 -22.70 1.13
C LYS A 1 -2.22 -22.13 2.45
N HIS A 2 -1.38 -21.54 3.31
CA HIS A 2 -1.82 -21.02 4.62
C HIS A 2 -2.89 -19.94 4.53
N GLY A 3 -2.77 -19.00 3.59
CA GLY A 3 -3.80 -17.99 3.39
C GLY A 3 -5.19 -18.58 3.07
N VAL A 4 -5.24 -19.64 2.26
CA VAL A 4 -6.50 -20.33 1.95
C VAL A 4 -7.09 -20.97 3.21
N GLU A 5 -6.25 -21.61 4.02
CA GLU A 5 -6.66 -22.24 5.30
C GLU A 5 -7.19 -21.18 6.31
N LEU A 6 -6.63 -19.96 6.25
CA LEU A 6 -7.04 -18.83 7.09
C LEU A 6 -8.24 -18.05 6.53
N GLY A 7 -8.71 -18.39 5.34
CA GLY A 7 -9.83 -17.69 4.70
C GLY A 7 -9.46 -16.33 4.07
N SER A 8 -8.17 -16.06 3.86
CA SER A 8 -7.71 -14.83 3.21
C SER A 8 -8.24 -14.71 1.79
N LYS A 9 -8.40 -13.50 1.31
CA LYS A 9 -8.83 -13.17 -0.06
C LYS A 9 -7.85 -12.26 -0.80
N ALA A 10 -6.73 -11.94 -0.18
CA ALA A 10 -5.68 -11.15 -0.78
C ALA A 10 -4.30 -11.64 -0.34
N LEU A 11 -3.30 -11.32 -1.14
CA LEU A 11 -1.89 -11.47 -0.82
C LEU A 11 -1.20 -10.13 -1.08
N THR A 12 -0.53 -9.59 -0.08
CA THR A 12 0.33 -8.43 -0.22
C THR A 12 1.76 -8.87 -0.52
N VAL A 13 2.39 -8.19 -1.46
CA VAL A 13 3.81 -8.35 -1.79
C VAL A 13 4.50 -7.02 -1.56
N TRP A 14 5.44 -7.00 -0.63
CA TRP A 14 6.35 -5.92 -0.38
C TRP A 14 7.80 -6.39 -0.57
N LEU A 15 8.60 -5.57 -1.25
CA LEU A 15 10.00 -5.87 -1.55
C LEU A 15 10.91 -4.91 -0.77
N SER A 16 11.48 -5.38 0.33
CA SER A 16 12.40 -4.64 1.19
C SER A 16 13.84 -4.73 0.71
N ASP A 17 14.08 -4.47 -0.57
CA ASP A 17 15.38 -4.78 -1.17
C ASP A 17 16.40 -3.63 -1.06
N GLY A 18 16.00 -2.36 -1.14
CA GLY A 18 16.90 -1.21 -1.05
C GLY A 18 18.14 -1.29 -1.95
N SER A 19 18.04 -2.00 -3.08
CA SER A 19 19.18 -2.44 -3.88
C SER A 19 19.49 -1.53 -5.07
N CYS A 20 18.79 -0.42 -5.23
CA CYS A 20 18.94 0.46 -6.38
C CYS A 20 20.16 1.40 -6.23
N PHE A 21 21.32 0.81 -6.06
CA PHE A 21 22.59 1.55 -5.93
C PHE A 21 22.98 2.21 -7.25
N PRO A 22 23.40 3.49 -7.24
CA PRO A 22 23.80 4.20 -8.43
C PRO A 22 24.92 3.48 -9.22
N GLY A 23 24.65 3.17 -10.49
CA GLY A 23 25.60 2.54 -11.39
C GLY A 23 25.90 1.06 -11.13
N GLN A 24 25.24 0.43 -10.15
CA GLN A 24 25.50 -0.96 -9.76
C GLN A 24 24.34 -1.91 -10.07
N LEU A 25 23.20 -1.39 -10.48
CA LEU A 25 22.02 -2.17 -10.83
C LEU A 25 21.62 -1.94 -12.29
N ASN A 26 21.29 -3.00 -12.99
CA ASN A 26 20.60 -2.90 -14.26
C ASN A 26 19.09 -2.77 -14.00
N PHE A 27 18.59 -1.53 -14.01
CA PHE A 27 17.18 -1.22 -13.69
C PHE A 27 16.17 -1.93 -14.59
N ARG A 28 16.48 -2.08 -15.89
CA ARG A 28 15.61 -2.81 -16.81
C ARG A 28 15.47 -4.27 -16.40
N HIS A 29 16.57 -4.93 -16.13
CA HIS A 29 16.56 -6.33 -15.68
C HIS A 29 15.87 -6.48 -14.32
N ALA A 30 16.09 -5.58 -13.38
CA ALA A 30 15.41 -5.60 -12.08
C ALA A 30 13.90 -5.50 -12.26
N TYR A 31 13.44 -4.55 -13.07
CA TYR A 31 12.03 -4.38 -13.38
C TYR A 31 11.42 -5.63 -14.05
N GLU A 32 12.07 -6.16 -15.09
CA GLU A 32 11.61 -7.36 -15.81
C GLU A 32 11.47 -8.56 -14.88
N ARG A 33 12.50 -8.83 -14.06
CA ARG A 33 12.48 -9.95 -13.09
C ARG A 33 11.39 -9.79 -12.04
N THR A 34 11.18 -8.57 -11.56
CA THR A 34 10.10 -8.29 -10.59
C THR A 34 8.74 -8.58 -11.21
N VAL A 35 8.49 -8.09 -12.42
CA VAL A 35 7.22 -8.35 -13.12
C VAL A 35 7.05 -9.85 -13.40
N ASP A 36 8.10 -10.56 -13.79
CA ASP A 36 8.02 -12.00 -14.07
C ASP A 36 7.70 -12.79 -12.80
N SER A 37 8.37 -12.48 -11.68
CA SER A 37 8.07 -13.10 -10.39
C SER A 37 6.64 -12.82 -9.92
N LEU A 38 6.18 -11.58 -10.09
CA LEU A 38 4.80 -11.21 -9.78
C LEU A 38 3.77 -11.95 -10.65
N ARG A 39 4.08 -12.20 -11.92
CA ARG A 39 3.22 -13.03 -12.80
C ARG A 39 3.10 -14.46 -12.32
N GLU A 40 4.19 -15.07 -11.86
CA GLU A 40 4.17 -16.42 -11.29
C GLU A 40 3.30 -16.46 -10.02
N ILE A 41 3.46 -15.48 -9.14
CA ILE A 41 2.63 -15.36 -7.94
C ILE A 41 1.15 -15.18 -8.33
N TYR A 42 0.86 -14.25 -9.22
CA TYR A 42 -0.49 -13.94 -9.68
C TYR A 42 -1.18 -15.16 -10.30
N ALA A 43 -0.46 -15.92 -11.14
CA ALA A 43 -0.99 -17.13 -11.77
C ALA A 43 -1.27 -18.27 -10.78
N ALA A 44 -0.58 -18.27 -9.62
CA ALA A 44 -0.78 -19.27 -8.58
C ALA A 44 -1.88 -18.94 -7.58
N LEU A 45 -2.42 -17.71 -7.62
CA LEU A 45 -3.49 -17.30 -6.71
C LEU A 45 -4.83 -17.90 -7.10
N PRO A 46 -5.71 -18.18 -6.13
CA PRO A 46 -7.11 -18.49 -6.42
C PRO A 46 -7.78 -17.38 -7.23
N SER A 47 -8.73 -17.73 -8.09
CA SER A 47 -9.37 -16.79 -9.02
C SER A 47 -10.20 -15.69 -8.34
N ASP A 48 -10.54 -15.87 -7.07
CA ASP A 48 -11.27 -14.91 -6.23
C ASP A 48 -10.37 -14.10 -5.28
N TRP A 49 -9.04 -14.19 -5.48
CA TRP A 49 -8.07 -13.45 -4.67
C TRP A 49 -7.53 -12.23 -5.41
N SER A 50 -7.14 -11.22 -4.63
CA SER A 50 -6.38 -10.07 -5.11
C SER A 50 -4.90 -10.19 -4.79
N LEU A 51 -4.06 -9.67 -5.67
CA LEU A 51 -2.65 -9.41 -5.42
C LEU A 51 -2.46 -7.92 -5.15
N TYR A 52 -1.92 -7.57 -4.01
CA TYR A 52 -1.56 -6.20 -3.68
C TYR A 52 -0.05 -6.03 -3.78
N LEU A 53 0.40 -5.08 -4.59
CA LEU A 53 1.80 -4.70 -4.69
C LEU A 53 2.02 -3.40 -3.91
N GLU A 54 2.72 -3.52 -2.81
CA GLU A 54 3.10 -2.41 -1.96
C GLU A 54 4.40 -1.78 -2.44
N TYR A 55 4.49 -0.47 -2.37
CA TYR A 55 5.66 0.30 -2.73
C TYR A 55 6.23 1.02 -1.51
N LYS A 56 7.52 1.33 -1.58
CA LYS A 56 8.23 2.10 -0.57
C LYS A 56 9.37 2.87 -1.22
N ALA A 57 9.55 4.14 -0.85
CA ALA A 57 10.50 5.00 -1.53
C ALA A 57 11.94 4.49 -1.41
N TYR A 58 12.35 4.05 -0.23
CA TYR A 58 13.69 3.48 0.01
C TYR A 58 13.72 2.59 1.26
N GLU A 59 14.62 1.59 1.20
CA GLU A 59 14.87 0.62 2.26
C GLU A 59 16.19 -0.09 2.00
N PRO A 60 17.07 -0.31 2.96
CA PRO A 60 17.17 0.49 4.19
C PRO A 60 17.76 1.87 3.91
N ASN A 61 17.45 2.85 4.74
CA ASN A 61 17.99 4.21 4.71
C ASN A 61 17.73 4.95 3.37
N PHE A 62 18.79 5.20 2.57
CA PHE A 62 18.78 6.15 1.46
C PHE A 62 18.60 5.54 0.08
N TYR A 63 18.73 4.23 -0.06
CA TYR A 63 18.68 3.59 -1.37
C TYR A 63 17.25 3.20 -1.71
N SER A 64 16.84 3.57 -2.93
CA SER A 64 15.49 3.26 -3.38
C SER A 64 15.29 1.76 -3.56
N THR A 65 14.07 1.33 -3.34
CA THR A 65 13.61 -0.03 -3.63
C THR A 65 13.31 -0.19 -5.12
N THR A 66 13.14 -1.42 -5.58
CA THR A 66 12.74 -1.70 -6.96
C THR A 66 11.32 -1.19 -7.25
N VAL A 67 10.43 -1.19 -6.26
CA VAL A 67 9.09 -0.62 -6.33
C VAL A 67 9.06 0.66 -5.49
N GLY A 68 9.71 1.71 -5.98
CA GLY A 68 10.03 2.91 -5.21
C GLY A 68 8.88 3.90 -5.01
N ASP A 69 7.83 3.81 -5.82
CA ASP A 69 6.67 4.70 -5.74
C ASP A 69 5.40 4.04 -6.30
N TRP A 70 4.27 4.73 -6.11
CA TRP A 70 2.98 4.26 -6.59
C TRP A 70 2.92 4.09 -8.11
N GLY A 71 3.64 4.92 -8.88
CA GLY A 71 3.68 4.82 -10.35
C GLY A 71 4.40 3.56 -10.81
N ALA A 72 5.49 3.16 -10.14
CA ALA A 72 6.17 1.90 -10.38
C ALA A 72 5.25 0.71 -10.07
N SER A 73 4.58 0.71 -8.89
CA SER A 73 3.60 -0.30 -8.53
C SER A 73 2.45 -0.38 -9.55
N TYR A 74 1.83 0.76 -9.87
CA TYR A 74 0.76 0.86 -10.86
C TYR A 74 1.18 0.31 -12.23
N SER A 75 2.39 0.65 -12.71
CA SER A 75 2.93 0.13 -13.96
C SER A 75 3.06 -1.38 -13.96
N MET A 76 3.51 -1.97 -12.84
CA MET A 76 3.69 -3.43 -12.71
C MET A 76 2.34 -4.16 -12.61
N VAL A 77 1.43 -3.70 -11.75
CA VAL A 77 0.12 -4.38 -11.57
C VAL A 77 -0.74 -4.34 -12.83
N ASN A 78 -0.59 -3.31 -13.68
CA ASN A 78 -1.28 -3.27 -14.98
C ASN A 78 -0.80 -4.32 -15.97
N LYS A 79 0.39 -4.89 -15.77
CA LYS A 79 0.94 -5.98 -16.61
C LYS A 79 0.49 -7.37 -16.16
N LEU A 80 -0.19 -7.48 -15.02
CA LEU A 80 -0.58 -8.75 -14.42
C LEU A 80 -2.03 -9.11 -14.73
N GLY A 81 -2.96 -8.23 -14.41
CA GLY A 81 -4.38 -8.45 -14.63
C GLY A 81 -5.28 -7.65 -13.70
N PRO A 82 -6.61 -7.86 -13.75
CA PRO A 82 -7.58 -7.03 -13.04
C PRO A 82 -7.52 -7.20 -11.51
N GLN A 83 -7.14 -8.36 -11.01
CA GLN A 83 -7.04 -8.66 -9.58
C GLN A 83 -5.74 -8.16 -8.94
N ALA A 84 -4.77 -7.70 -9.76
CA ALA A 84 -3.55 -7.07 -9.26
C ALA A 84 -3.79 -5.57 -9.06
N LYS A 85 -3.50 -5.08 -7.86
CA LYS A 85 -3.76 -3.71 -7.43
C LYS A 85 -2.57 -3.17 -6.62
N THR A 86 -2.50 -1.87 -6.49
CA THR A 86 -1.49 -1.17 -5.67
C THR A 86 -2.01 -1.05 -4.24
N LEU A 87 -1.17 -1.35 -3.27
CA LEU A 87 -1.42 -1.09 -1.85
C LEU A 87 -0.75 0.22 -1.45
N VAL A 88 -1.47 1.04 -0.70
CA VAL A 88 -0.98 2.33 -0.20
C VAL A 88 -0.68 2.20 1.29
N ASP A 89 0.60 2.18 1.63
CA ASP A 89 1.06 2.36 3.01
C ASP A 89 1.29 3.85 3.28
N LEU A 90 0.73 4.39 4.38
CA LEU A 90 0.78 5.83 4.64
C LEU A 90 2.17 6.31 5.03
N GLY A 91 3.00 5.45 5.62
CA GLY A 91 4.38 5.73 6.01
C GLY A 91 5.41 5.59 4.88
N HIS A 92 5.04 4.99 3.77
CA HIS A 92 5.97 4.68 2.67
C HIS A 92 6.18 5.82 1.66
N HIS A 93 5.91 7.04 2.05
CA HIS A 93 5.99 8.20 1.17
C HIS A 93 7.08 9.19 1.59
N LEU A 94 7.59 9.93 0.61
CA LEU A 94 8.40 11.10 0.89
C LEU A 94 7.55 12.18 1.60
N PRO A 95 8.16 13.05 2.42
CA PRO A 95 7.41 14.01 3.23
C PRO A 95 6.50 14.97 2.47
N ASN A 96 6.75 15.18 1.18
CA ASN A 96 5.99 16.06 0.30
C ASN A 96 5.06 15.32 -0.66
N ALA A 97 4.86 14.02 -0.48
CA ALA A 97 3.93 13.26 -1.31
C ALA A 97 2.48 13.63 -0.98
N ASN A 98 1.69 13.85 -2.01
CA ASN A 98 0.25 14.06 -1.89
C ASN A 98 -0.47 12.73 -1.98
N ILE A 99 -0.70 12.09 -0.82
CA ILE A 99 -1.23 10.72 -0.74
C ILE A 99 -2.69 10.69 -1.19
N GLU A 100 -3.49 11.67 -0.84
CA GLU A 100 -4.89 11.78 -1.27
C GLU A 100 -5.01 11.82 -2.80
N GLN A 101 -4.11 12.51 -3.50
CA GLN A 101 -4.05 12.50 -4.96
C GLN A 101 -3.72 11.11 -5.51
N ILE A 102 -2.78 10.41 -4.89
CA ILE A 102 -2.40 9.04 -5.27
C ILE A 102 -3.62 8.11 -5.13
N VAL A 103 -4.32 8.22 -4.01
CA VAL A 103 -5.52 7.44 -3.71
C VAL A 103 -6.62 7.70 -4.74
N SER A 104 -6.89 8.97 -5.03
CA SER A 104 -7.88 9.41 -6.03
C SER A 104 -7.58 8.80 -7.41
N ILE A 105 -6.33 8.91 -7.88
CA ILE A 105 -5.91 8.35 -9.18
C ILE A 105 -6.05 6.81 -9.20
N LEU A 106 -5.53 6.12 -8.20
CA LEU A 106 -5.61 4.66 -8.14
C LEU A 106 -7.05 4.16 -8.06
N LEU A 107 -7.93 4.89 -7.38
CA LEU A 107 -9.36 4.58 -7.32
C LEU A 107 -10.02 4.75 -8.69
N MET A 108 -9.75 5.87 -9.38
CA MET A 108 -10.27 6.13 -10.73
C MET A 108 -9.84 5.06 -11.74
N GLU A 109 -8.63 4.59 -11.64
CA GLU A 109 -8.06 3.54 -12.50
C GLU A 109 -8.51 2.12 -12.10
N GLY A 110 -9.23 1.96 -10.99
CA GLY A 110 -9.63 0.65 -10.46
C GLY A 110 -8.46 -0.19 -9.96
N LYS A 111 -7.38 0.47 -9.55
CA LYS A 111 -6.13 -0.15 -9.12
C LYS A 111 -5.77 0.12 -7.66
N LEU A 112 -6.64 0.76 -6.91
CA LEU A 112 -6.50 0.83 -5.46
C LEU A 112 -6.85 -0.53 -4.84
N GLY A 113 -5.91 -1.14 -4.13
CA GLY A 113 -6.09 -2.43 -3.45
C GLY A 113 -6.52 -2.27 -1.99
N GLY A 114 -6.01 -1.25 -1.35
CA GLY A 114 -6.28 -0.97 0.06
C GLY A 114 -5.14 -0.19 0.70
N PHE A 115 -5.11 -0.24 2.01
CA PHE A 115 -4.20 0.55 2.81
C PHE A 115 -3.50 -0.29 3.88
N HIS A 116 -2.26 0.08 4.19
CA HIS A 116 -1.65 -0.07 5.48
C HIS A 116 -1.75 1.27 6.22
N PHE A 117 -2.56 1.31 7.26
CA PHE A 117 -2.77 2.49 8.08
C PHE A 117 -1.74 2.56 9.19
N ASN A 118 -1.00 3.63 9.19
CA ASN A 118 -0.06 4.05 10.20
C ASN A 118 0.06 5.57 10.16
N ASP A 119 1.03 6.11 10.83
CA ASP A 119 1.46 7.50 10.66
C ASP A 119 2.98 7.58 10.71
N SER A 120 3.51 8.66 10.19
CA SER A 120 4.95 8.85 10.14
C SER A 120 5.32 10.31 10.35
N LYS A 121 6.45 10.53 11.00
CA LYS A 121 7.03 11.86 11.17
C LYS A 121 8.14 12.13 10.17
N TYR A 122 9.06 11.20 10.03
CA TYR A 122 10.27 11.37 9.23
C TYR A 122 10.39 10.33 8.10
N GLY A 123 9.89 9.15 8.29
CA GLY A 123 10.01 8.03 7.35
C GLY A 123 8.97 6.97 7.67
N ASP A 124 9.37 5.70 7.60
CA ASP A 124 8.54 4.56 7.95
C ASP A 124 8.57 4.32 9.46
N ASP A 125 7.90 5.18 10.18
CA ASP A 125 7.94 5.19 11.65
C ASP A 125 6.89 4.26 12.28
N ASP A 126 5.92 3.79 11.51
CA ASP A 126 4.80 2.91 11.93
C ASP A 126 4.07 3.41 13.19
N LEU A 127 3.81 4.72 13.27
CA LEU A 127 3.12 5.31 14.41
C LEU A 127 1.61 5.04 14.35
N THR A 128 0.94 5.24 15.48
CA THR A 128 -0.53 5.16 15.56
C THR A 128 -1.18 6.02 14.49
N ALA A 129 -2.09 5.45 13.70
CA ALA A 129 -2.76 6.15 12.62
C ALA A 129 -3.41 7.47 13.10
N GLY A 130 -3.20 8.55 12.34
CA GLY A 130 -3.73 9.86 12.64
C GLY A 130 -3.07 10.59 13.83
N SER A 131 -1.99 10.04 14.41
CA SER A 131 -1.34 10.66 15.58
C SER A 131 -0.50 11.89 15.24
N ILE A 132 0.06 11.97 14.05
CA ILE A 132 0.90 13.06 13.57
C ILE A 132 0.18 13.89 12.51
N LYS A 133 -0.50 13.24 11.58
CA LYS A 133 -1.13 13.87 10.40
C LYS A 133 -2.63 13.55 10.29
N PRO A 134 -3.45 13.89 11.29
CA PRO A 134 -4.88 13.58 11.25
C PRO A 134 -5.58 14.26 10.07
N TYR A 135 -5.14 15.45 9.68
CA TYR A 135 -5.70 16.15 8.52
C TYR A 135 -5.41 15.44 7.20
N GLN A 136 -4.24 14.80 7.04
CA GLN A 136 -3.94 13.98 5.87
C GLN A 136 -4.88 12.76 5.80
N LEU A 137 -5.13 12.12 6.94
CA LEU A 137 -6.07 11.00 7.01
C LEU A 137 -7.47 11.42 6.56
N PHE A 138 -7.97 12.55 7.06
CA PHE A 138 -9.24 13.15 6.63
C PHE A 138 -9.27 13.42 5.10
N LEU A 139 -8.20 13.98 4.52
CA LEU A 139 -8.16 14.25 3.08
C LEU A 139 -8.20 12.97 2.25
N ILE A 140 -7.53 11.91 2.69
CA ILE A 140 -7.57 10.59 2.05
C ILE A 140 -9.01 10.05 2.03
N PHE A 141 -9.71 10.11 3.16
CA PHE A 141 -11.11 9.66 3.24
C PHE A 141 -12.04 10.54 2.42
N SER A 142 -11.80 11.85 2.35
CA SER A 142 -12.56 12.74 1.48
C SER A 142 -12.48 12.33 0.00
N GLU A 143 -11.28 12.03 -0.50
CA GLU A 143 -11.08 11.53 -1.86
C GLU A 143 -11.68 10.14 -2.10
N LEU A 144 -11.65 9.28 -1.08
CA LEU A 144 -12.30 7.97 -1.16
C LEU A 144 -13.82 8.10 -1.32
N VAL A 145 -14.46 8.92 -0.50
CA VAL A 145 -15.92 9.11 -0.54
C VAL A 145 -16.33 9.74 -1.87
N ASP A 146 -15.67 10.83 -2.28
CA ASP A 146 -15.97 11.49 -3.55
C ASP A 146 -15.79 10.55 -4.75
N GLY A 147 -14.67 9.82 -4.80
CA GLY A 147 -14.38 8.88 -5.88
C GLY A 147 -15.33 7.68 -5.93
N MET A 148 -15.75 7.18 -4.78
CA MET A 148 -16.74 6.10 -4.69
C MET A 148 -18.12 6.58 -5.19
N ASP A 149 -18.55 7.73 -4.76
CA ASP A 149 -19.83 8.33 -5.20
C ASP A 149 -19.84 8.59 -6.71
N ALA A 150 -18.76 9.19 -7.24
CA ALA A 150 -18.61 9.48 -8.66
C ALA A 150 -18.68 8.23 -9.56
N LYS A 151 -18.22 7.09 -9.06
CA LYS A 151 -18.24 5.80 -9.79
C LYS A 151 -19.46 4.95 -9.50
N GLY A 152 -20.33 5.35 -8.61
CA GLY A 152 -21.43 4.52 -8.12
C GLY A 152 -20.92 3.24 -7.43
N MET A 153 -19.77 3.34 -6.81
CA MET A 153 -19.04 2.21 -6.24
C MET A 153 -19.34 2.07 -4.75
N ASN A 154 -19.69 0.89 -4.32
CA ASN A 154 -19.78 0.56 -2.89
C ASN A 154 -18.56 -0.29 -2.50
N HIS A 155 -17.36 0.25 -2.73
CA HIS A 155 -16.11 -0.49 -2.70
C HIS A 155 -15.39 -0.55 -1.34
N ALA A 156 -15.98 0.00 -0.29
CA ALA A 156 -15.42 -0.19 1.05
C ALA A 156 -15.21 -1.68 1.41
N LYS A 157 -15.98 -2.57 0.76
CA LYS A 157 -15.86 -4.03 0.93
C LYS A 157 -14.76 -4.67 0.08
N ASP A 158 -14.31 -3.98 -0.97
CA ASP A 158 -13.35 -4.51 -1.93
C ASP A 158 -11.94 -3.98 -1.69
N LEU A 159 -11.75 -3.11 -0.69
CA LEU A 159 -10.47 -2.59 -0.28
C LEU A 159 -9.95 -3.36 0.94
N GLY A 160 -8.64 -3.57 0.97
CA GLY A 160 -7.94 -4.06 2.16
C GLY A 160 -7.79 -2.95 3.19
N TRP A 161 -8.32 -3.14 4.38
CA TRP A 161 -8.20 -2.23 5.51
C TRP A 161 -7.30 -2.86 6.56
N MET A 162 -6.04 -2.49 6.58
CA MET A 162 -5.04 -3.11 7.46
C MET A 162 -4.34 -2.04 8.28
N ILE A 163 -4.03 -2.34 9.51
CA ILE A 163 -3.21 -1.50 10.38
C ILE A 163 -1.81 -2.11 10.36
N ASP A 164 -0.84 -1.32 9.94
CA ASP A 164 0.58 -1.64 9.98
C ASP A 164 1.28 -0.59 10.83
N ALA A 165 1.00 -0.64 12.13
CA ALA A 165 1.52 0.26 13.13
C ALA A 165 2.14 -0.54 14.27
N SER A 166 3.34 -0.16 14.67
CA SER A 166 4.10 -0.88 15.69
C SER A 166 5.01 0.06 16.45
N HIS A 167 4.78 0.15 17.75
CA HIS A 167 5.72 0.78 18.66
C HIS A 167 5.56 0.23 20.08
N ASN A 168 6.58 0.44 20.90
CA ASN A 168 6.73 -0.22 22.19
C ASN A 168 6.70 0.73 23.40
N VAL A 169 6.12 1.93 23.23
CA VAL A 169 6.00 2.93 24.31
C VAL A 169 4.62 2.99 24.94
N LYS A 170 3.67 2.22 24.45
CA LYS A 170 2.32 2.07 25.03
C LYS A 170 1.78 0.65 24.85
N ASP A 171 0.66 0.35 25.48
CA ASP A 171 -0.01 -0.92 25.34
C ASP A 171 -0.41 -1.18 23.89
N PRO A 172 -0.07 -2.32 23.30
CA PRO A 172 -0.36 -2.58 21.87
C PRO A 172 -1.86 -2.67 21.56
N LEU A 173 -2.70 -3.10 22.50
CA LEU A 173 -4.14 -3.10 22.32
C LEU A 173 -4.70 -1.67 22.27
N GLU A 174 -4.24 -0.80 23.17
CA GLU A 174 -4.63 0.62 23.16
C GLU A 174 -4.20 1.30 21.87
N ASP A 175 -3.02 0.97 21.37
CA ASP A 175 -2.50 1.53 20.11
C ASP A 175 -3.35 1.13 18.90
N LEU A 176 -3.68 -0.15 18.78
CA LEU A 176 -4.56 -0.64 17.73
C LEU A 176 -5.96 -0.02 17.82
N LEU A 177 -6.54 0.07 19.02
CA LEU A 177 -7.86 0.68 19.23
C LEU A 177 -7.86 2.17 18.85
N GLN A 178 -6.82 2.91 19.20
CA GLN A 178 -6.67 4.32 18.82
C GLN A 178 -6.53 4.49 17.30
N SER A 179 -5.79 3.62 16.64
CA SER A 179 -5.70 3.62 15.18
C SER A 179 -7.06 3.37 14.53
N VAL A 180 -7.82 2.38 15.02
CA VAL A 180 -9.18 2.10 14.53
C VAL A 180 -10.11 3.30 14.76
N GLU A 181 -10.07 3.91 15.94
CA GLU A 181 -10.87 5.09 16.27
C GLU A 181 -10.54 6.26 15.33
N ALA A 182 -9.26 6.55 15.12
CA ALA A 182 -8.83 7.62 14.21
C ALA A 182 -9.33 7.40 12.77
N ILE A 183 -9.27 6.15 12.29
CA ILE A 183 -9.78 5.77 10.96
C ILE A 183 -11.29 5.93 10.87
N GLN A 184 -12.04 5.62 11.94
CA GLN A 184 -13.48 5.74 11.96
C GLN A 184 -13.98 7.18 12.08
N ILE A 185 -13.16 8.07 12.63
CA ILE A 185 -13.50 9.50 12.79
C ILE A 185 -13.19 10.29 11.51
N ALA A 186 -12.16 9.88 10.76
CA ALA A 186 -11.73 10.57 9.54
C ALA A 186 -12.73 10.42 8.40
#